data_da3d25109a1da986d772bebedd172f74
#
_entry.id   da3d25109a1da986d772bebedd172f74
#
_cell.length_a   1.000
_cell.length_b   1.000
_cell.length_c   1.000
_cell.angle_alpha   90.00
_cell.angle_beta   90.00
_cell.angle_gamma   90.00
#
_symmetry.space_group_name_H-M   'P 1'
#
loop_
_entity.id
_entity.type
_entity.pdbx_description
1 polymer ?
#
loop_
_entity_poly.entity_id
_entity_poly.type
_entity_poly.pdbx_seq_one_letter_code
_entity_poly.pdbx_strand_id
1 'polypeptide(L)'
;MPRRREVPKRQVLPDPKYTSQDVAKFINVLMTRGKKSVAERILYGALEQIRKRSGKDPLEVFNQAVTNVKPMVEVKSRRVGGANYQVPVEVRPVRRMALAMRWLRDAARGRNEKSMGARLASELAEAAEGRGGAMKKREEVHRMAEANKAFSHYRF
;
A
#
# COMPACT_ATOMS: atom_id res chain seq x y z
N MET A 1 18.92 8.03 17.50
CA MET A 1 18.99 6.68 16.87
C MET A 1 19.76 5.75 17.79
N PRO A 2 19.26 4.55 18.09
CA PRO A 2 20.00 3.60 18.92
C PRO A 2 21.23 3.11 18.15
N ARG A 3 22.43 3.31 18.73
CA ARG A 3 23.69 2.89 18.11
C ARG A 3 24.11 1.46 18.49
N ARG A 4 23.59 0.93 19.62
CA ARG A 4 24.09 -0.31 20.23
C ARG A 4 23.15 -1.51 20.09
N ARG A 5 21.88 -1.32 19.74
CA ARG A 5 20.90 -2.40 19.59
C ARG A 5 19.82 -2.05 18.56
N GLU A 6 19.30 -3.07 17.88
CA GLU A 6 18.12 -2.94 17.05
C GLU A 6 16.88 -2.78 17.94
N VAL A 7 16.03 -1.78 17.63
CA VAL A 7 14.79 -1.58 18.37
C VAL A 7 13.81 -2.69 18.02
N PRO A 8 13.24 -3.41 19.02
CA PRO A 8 12.28 -4.47 18.76
C PRO A 8 11.05 -3.91 18.04
N LYS A 9 10.61 -4.60 16.99
CA LYS A 9 9.39 -4.22 16.25
C LYS A 9 8.17 -4.61 17.06
N ARG A 10 7.26 -3.65 17.28
CA ARG A 10 5.98 -3.94 17.94
C ARG A 10 5.15 -4.88 17.08
N GLN A 11 4.65 -5.94 17.68
CA GLN A 11 3.69 -6.83 17.05
C GLN A 11 2.32 -6.14 16.99
N VAL A 12 1.70 -6.15 15.80
CA VAL A 12 0.33 -5.66 15.62
C VAL A 12 -0.61 -6.80 15.89
N LEU A 13 -1.51 -6.64 16.86
CA LEU A 13 -2.57 -7.61 17.12
C LEU A 13 -3.52 -7.69 15.91
N PRO A 14 -4.05 -8.88 15.60
CA PRO A 14 -5.02 -9.03 14.53
C PRO A 14 -6.30 -8.22 14.80
N ASP A 15 -6.97 -7.83 13.74
CA ASP A 15 -8.25 -7.13 13.82
C ASP A 15 -9.35 -8.03 14.44
N PRO A 16 -10.16 -7.54 15.40
CA PRO A 16 -11.15 -8.36 16.08
C PRO A 16 -12.28 -8.84 15.16
N LYS A 17 -12.63 -8.10 14.11
CA LYS A 17 -13.73 -8.45 13.21
C LYS A 17 -13.33 -9.47 12.13
N TYR A 18 -12.12 -9.31 11.56
CA TYR A 18 -11.63 -10.13 10.45
C TYR A 18 -10.46 -11.04 10.84
N THR A 19 -10.01 -11.02 12.09
CA THR A 19 -8.86 -11.80 12.62
C THR A 19 -7.58 -11.70 11.77
N SER A 20 -7.44 -10.61 11.01
CA SER A 20 -6.36 -10.38 10.06
C SER A 20 -5.41 -9.30 10.55
N GLN A 21 -4.10 -9.61 10.58
CA GLN A 21 -3.05 -8.62 10.88
C GLN A 21 -2.92 -7.56 9.78
N ASP A 22 -3.18 -7.91 8.52
CA ASP A 22 -3.04 -6.98 7.40
C ASP A 22 -4.15 -5.94 7.40
N VAL A 23 -5.37 -6.34 7.81
CA VAL A 23 -6.49 -5.41 8.08
C VAL A 23 -6.11 -4.45 9.21
N ALA A 24 -5.58 -4.95 10.33
CA ALA A 24 -5.14 -4.11 11.45
C ALA A 24 -4.02 -3.13 11.05
N LYS A 25 -3.04 -3.57 10.25
CA LYS A 25 -1.99 -2.69 9.70
C LYS A 25 -2.58 -1.63 8.78
N PHE A 26 -3.55 -2.00 7.95
CA PHE A 26 -4.19 -1.05 7.03
C PHE A 26 -4.99 0.01 7.77
N ILE A 27 -5.69 -0.34 8.86
CA ILE A 27 -6.35 0.61 9.77
C ILE A 27 -5.34 1.63 10.30
N ASN A 28 -4.15 1.17 10.73
CA ASN A 28 -3.10 2.05 11.20
C ASN A 28 -2.56 2.98 10.09
N VAL A 29 -2.53 2.53 8.84
CA VAL A 29 -2.13 3.36 7.68
C VAL A 29 -3.21 4.39 7.31
N LEU A 30 -4.49 4.05 7.46
CA LEU A 30 -5.62 4.97 7.23
C LEU A 30 -5.73 6.03 8.31
N MET A 31 -5.36 5.70 9.54
CA MET A 31 -5.52 6.55 10.72
C MET A 31 -4.82 7.90 10.54
N THR A 32 -5.51 8.97 10.90
CA THR A 32 -4.98 10.33 10.96
C THR A 32 -5.16 10.89 12.38
N ARG A 33 -4.16 11.59 12.88
CA ARG A 33 -4.19 12.25 14.21
C ARG A 33 -4.58 11.32 15.38
N GLY A 34 -4.24 10.02 15.27
CA GLY A 34 -4.54 9.02 16.30
C GLY A 34 -6.00 8.57 16.39
N LYS A 35 -6.88 8.99 15.48
CA LYS A 35 -8.32 8.63 15.50
C LYS A 35 -8.54 7.22 14.93
N LYS A 36 -8.19 6.18 15.68
CA LYS A 36 -8.24 4.79 15.22
C LYS A 36 -9.67 4.30 14.97
N SER A 37 -10.62 4.62 15.85
CA SER A 37 -12.02 4.22 15.71
C SER A 37 -12.68 4.74 14.43
N VAL A 38 -12.28 5.94 13.98
CA VAL A 38 -12.75 6.51 12.71
C VAL A 38 -12.16 5.72 11.53
N ALA A 39 -10.89 5.35 11.58
CA ALA A 39 -10.25 4.54 10.54
C ALA A 39 -10.86 3.14 10.44
N GLU A 40 -11.18 2.50 11.57
CA GLU A 40 -11.90 1.22 11.64
C GLU A 40 -13.26 1.33 10.97
N ARG A 41 -14.06 2.34 11.32
CA ARG A 41 -15.38 2.58 10.72
C ARG A 41 -15.30 2.78 9.21
N ILE A 42 -14.30 3.52 8.73
CA ILE A 42 -14.08 3.73 7.29
C ILE A 42 -13.78 2.42 6.58
N LEU A 43 -12.85 1.62 7.12
CA LEU A 43 -12.46 0.36 6.49
C LEU A 43 -13.60 -0.67 6.53
N TYR A 44 -14.25 -0.84 7.68
CA TYR A 44 -15.38 -1.77 7.78
C TYR A 44 -16.53 -1.38 6.87
N GLY A 45 -16.85 -0.08 6.80
CA GLY A 45 -17.85 0.42 5.88
C GLY A 45 -17.48 0.20 4.40
N ALA A 46 -16.20 0.32 4.05
CA ALA A 46 -15.72 0.03 2.70
C ALA A 46 -15.85 -1.47 2.36
N LEU A 47 -15.42 -2.35 3.26
CA LEU A 47 -15.52 -3.80 3.08
C LEU A 47 -16.98 -4.28 2.97
N GLU A 48 -17.88 -3.69 3.76
CA GLU A 48 -19.31 -3.99 3.67
C GLU A 48 -19.92 -3.52 2.34
N GLN A 49 -19.51 -2.36 1.82
CA GLN A 49 -19.93 -1.90 0.50
C GLN A 49 -19.43 -2.82 -0.62
N ILE A 50 -18.19 -3.32 -0.53
CA ILE A 50 -17.66 -4.31 -1.47
C ILE A 50 -18.53 -5.57 -1.45
N ARG A 51 -18.82 -6.10 -0.26
CA ARG A 51 -19.71 -7.27 -0.11
C ARG A 51 -21.07 -7.06 -0.76
N LYS A 52 -21.70 -5.88 -0.52
CA LYS A 52 -23.01 -5.55 -1.10
C LYS A 52 -22.99 -5.42 -2.63
N ARG A 53 -21.90 -4.92 -3.20
CA ARG A 53 -21.77 -4.68 -4.65
C ARG A 53 -21.35 -5.91 -5.44
N SER A 54 -20.40 -6.66 -4.94
CA SER A 54 -19.79 -7.78 -5.68
C SER A 54 -20.27 -9.16 -5.24
N GLY A 55 -20.89 -9.29 -4.07
CA GLY A 55 -21.25 -10.59 -3.47
C GLY A 55 -20.06 -11.44 -3.05
N LYS A 56 -18.83 -11.01 -3.32
CA LYS A 56 -17.59 -11.72 -2.98
C LYS A 56 -17.21 -11.51 -1.51
N ASP A 57 -16.37 -12.40 -0.98
CA ASP A 57 -15.78 -12.18 0.35
C ASP A 57 -14.93 -10.90 0.35
N PRO A 58 -15.28 -9.91 1.18
CA PRO A 58 -14.56 -8.64 1.22
C PRO A 58 -13.08 -8.78 1.63
N LEU A 59 -12.74 -9.83 2.43
CA LEU A 59 -11.38 -10.08 2.83
C LEU A 59 -10.53 -10.60 1.66
N GLU A 60 -11.09 -11.46 0.81
CA GLU A 60 -10.42 -11.93 -0.40
C GLU A 60 -10.16 -10.76 -1.35
N VAL A 61 -11.16 -9.91 -1.61
CA VAL A 61 -11.01 -8.71 -2.45
C VAL A 61 -9.92 -7.79 -1.90
N PHE A 62 -9.89 -7.56 -0.59
CA PHE A 62 -8.85 -6.76 0.06
C PHE A 62 -7.46 -7.37 -0.15
N ASN A 63 -7.29 -8.66 0.10
CA ASN A 63 -6.02 -9.36 -0.04
C ASN A 63 -5.55 -9.37 -1.50
N GLN A 64 -6.45 -9.57 -2.44
CA GLN A 64 -6.16 -9.51 -3.86
C GLN A 64 -5.72 -8.11 -4.29
N ALA A 65 -6.44 -7.07 -3.86
CA ALA A 65 -6.09 -5.68 -4.13
C ALA A 65 -4.69 -5.33 -3.61
N VAL A 66 -4.40 -5.68 -2.36
CA VAL A 66 -3.07 -5.44 -1.77
C VAL A 66 -2.00 -6.21 -2.54
N THR A 67 -2.25 -7.46 -2.91
CA THR A 67 -1.29 -8.30 -3.65
C THR A 67 -1.00 -7.72 -5.03
N ASN A 68 -2.03 -7.28 -5.75
CA ASN A 68 -1.88 -6.67 -7.08
C ASN A 68 -1.07 -5.37 -7.03
N VAL A 69 -1.23 -4.56 -5.98
CA VAL A 69 -0.55 -3.25 -5.85
C VAL A 69 0.89 -3.37 -5.33
N LYS A 70 1.30 -4.50 -4.74
CA LYS A 70 2.67 -4.70 -4.24
C LYS A 70 3.73 -4.49 -5.33
N PRO A 71 4.66 -3.52 -5.19
CA PRO A 71 5.74 -3.35 -6.16
C PRO A 71 6.86 -4.37 -5.94
N MET A 72 7.46 -4.86 -7.01
CA MET A 72 8.66 -5.71 -6.97
C MET A 72 9.94 -4.88 -6.90
N VAL A 73 9.95 -3.73 -7.57
CA VAL A 73 11.09 -2.82 -7.66
C VAL A 73 10.69 -1.39 -7.33
N GLU A 74 11.62 -0.63 -6.81
CA GLU A 74 11.50 0.83 -6.61
C GLU A 74 12.76 1.51 -7.11
N VAL A 75 12.69 2.82 -7.34
CA VAL A 75 13.85 3.62 -7.76
C VAL A 75 14.34 4.41 -6.55
N LYS A 76 15.65 4.36 -6.30
CA LYS A 76 16.32 5.15 -5.26
C LYS A 76 17.35 6.07 -5.88
N SER A 77 17.35 7.33 -5.47
CA SER A 77 18.38 8.27 -5.87
C SER A 77 19.69 7.95 -5.15
N ARG A 78 20.78 7.83 -5.91
CA ARG A 78 22.15 7.65 -5.43
C ARG A 78 23.06 8.70 -6.04
N ARG A 79 23.93 9.29 -5.22
CA ARG A 79 24.94 10.25 -5.69
C ARG A 79 26.24 9.50 -5.96
N VAL A 80 26.70 9.55 -7.21
CA VAL A 80 27.94 8.93 -7.64
C VAL A 80 28.73 9.97 -8.46
N GLY A 81 29.97 10.27 -8.06
CA GLY A 81 30.82 11.23 -8.78
C GLY A 81 30.23 12.65 -8.93
N GLY A 82 29.39 13.08 -7.97
CA GLY A 82 28.74 14.40 -8.01
C GLY A 82 27.38 14.45 -8.74
N ALA A 83 27.05 13.43 -9.54
CA ALA A 83 25.75 13.31 -10.22
C ALA A 83 24.77 12.41 -9.42
N ASN A 84 23.46 12.73 -9.53
CA ASN A 84 22.40 11.94 -8.91
C ASN A 84 21.84 10.94 -9.94
N TYR A 85 21.96 9.65 -9.65
CA TYR A 85 21.42 8.58 -10.47
C TYR A 85 20.20 7.95 -9.81
N GLN A 86 19.20 7.63 -10.62
CA GLN A 86 18.02 6.89 -10.21
C GLN A 86 18.30 5.39 -10.36
N VAL A 87 18.58 4.70 -9.24
CA VAL A 87 19.00 3.30 -9.26
C VAL A 87 17.81 2.39 -8.92
N PRO A 88 17.45 1.43 -9.78
CA PRO A 88 16.41 0.46 -9.49
C PRO A 88 16.89 -0.54 -8.42
N VAL A 89 16.07 -0.75 -7.40
CA VAL A 89 16.36 -1.63 -6.27
C VAL A 89 15.17 -2.53 -6.00
N GLU A 90 15.42 -3.80 -5.74
CA GLU A 90 14.37 -4.72 -5.30
C GLU A 90 13.80 -4.31 -3.94
N VAL A 91 12.48 -4.38 -3.81
CA VAL A 91 11.78 -4.00 -2.57
C VAL A 91 11.66 -5.20 -1.65
N ARG A 92 12.05 -5.07 -0.38
CA ARG A 92 11.89 -6.11 0.63
C ARG A 92 10.40 -6.40 0.89
N PRO A 93 9.98 -7.66 1.21
CA PRO A 93 8.58 -8.04 1.36
C PRO A 93 7.77 -7.15 2.31
N VAL A 94 8.35 -6.80 3.48
CA VAL A 94 7.70 -5.92 4.46
C VAL A 94 7.44 -4.52 3.88
N ARG A 95 8.37 -3.99 3.09
CA ARG A 95 8.23 -2.69 2.44
C ARG A 95 7.25 -2.73 1.26
N ARG A 96 7.19 -3.85 0.52
CA ARG A 96 6.17 -4.04 -0.55
C ARG A 96 4.76 -3.85 0.01
N MET A 97 4.47 -4.50 1.15
CA MET A 97 3.20 -4.38 1.84
C MET A 97 2.91 -2.94 2.27
N ALA A 98 3.89 -2.28 2.90
CA ALA A 98 3.73 -0.90 3.37
C ALA A 98 3.51 0.11 2.22
N LEU A 99 4.17 -0.11 1.08
CA LEU A 99 3.98 0.71 -0.12
C LEU A 99 2.59 0.50 -0.72
N ALA A 100 2.17 -0.75 -0.89
CA ALA A 100 0.84 -1.08 -1.41
C ALA A 100 -0.27 -0.43 -0.57
N MET A 101 -0.20 -0.58 0.75
CA MET A 101 -1.19 0.02 1.65
C MET A 101 -1.23 1.55 1.55
N ARG A 102 -0.08 2.20 1.45
CA ARG A 102 0.00 3.67 1.29
C ARG A 102 -0.57 4.12 -0.05
N TRP A 103 -0.24 3.43 -1.13
CA TRP A 103 -0.74 3.79 -2.46
C TRP A 103 -2.24 3.60 -2.58
N LEU A 104 -2.81 2.53 -2.01
CA LEU A 104 -4.26 2.34 -1.92
C LEU A 104 -4.94 3.48 -1.14
N ARG A 105 -4.38 3.86 0.02
CA ARG A 105 -4.88 4.99 0.81
C ARG A 105 -4.84 6.30 0.02
N ASP A 106 -3.72 6.60 -0.60
CA ASP A 106 -3.50 7.88 -1.28
C ASP A 106 -4.32 7.97 -2.57
N ALA A 107 -4.42 6.87 -3.33
CA ALA A 107 -5.32 6.78 -4.48
C ALA A 107 -6.79 6.95 -4.07
N ALA A 108 -7.23 6.28 -3.00
CA ALA A 108 -8.58 6.45 -2.48
C ALA A 108 -8.86 7.91 -2.07
N ARG A 109 -7.90 8.60 -1.44
CA ARG A 109 -8.05 10.02 -1.09
C ARG A 109 -8.24 10.93 -2.29
N GLY A 110 -7.65 10.61 -3.42
CA GLY A 110 -7.76 11.36 -4.67
C GLY A 110 -9.06 11.15 -5.44
N ARG A 111 -9.93 10.23 -5.00
CA ARG A 111 -11.21 9.96 -5.68
C ARG A 111 -12.27 11.00 -5.32
N ASN A 112 -13.33 11.09 -6.14
CA ASN A 112 -14.37 12.12 -6.05
C ASN A 112 -15.64 11.69 -5.30
N GLU A 113 -15.75 10.44 -4.82
CA GLU A 113 -16.91 9.97 -4.08
C GLU A 113 -17.10 10.75 -2.76
N LYS A 114 -18.34 10.85 -2.27
CA LYS A 114 -18.71 11.69 -1.12
C LYS A 114 -18.01 11.31 0.19
N SER A 115 -17.84 10.01 0.46
CA SER A 115 -17.25 9.52 1.71
C SER A 115 -15.96 8.75 1.48
N MET A 116 -15.05 8.80 2.48
CA MET A 116 -13.80 8.04 2.41
C MET A 116 -14.04 6.52 2.34
N GLY A 117 -15.10 6.02 2.98
CA GLY A 117 -15.49 4.61 2.87
C GLY A 117 -15.87 4.20 1.45
N ALA A 118 -16.65 5.07 0.74
CA ALA A 118 -17.01 4.82 -0.65
C ALA A 118 -15.80 4.89 -1.59
N ARG A 119 -14.94 5.90 -1.41
CA ARG A 119 -13.68 6.05 -2.15
C ARG A 119 -12.80 4.82 -2.02
N LEU A 120 -12.64 4.35 -0.79
CA LEU A 120 -11.82 3.18 -0.49
C LEU A 120 -12.43 1.89 -1.06
N ALA A 121 -13.75 1.72 -0.97
CA ALA A 121 -14.44 0.57 -1.53
C ALA A 121 -14.25 0.48 -3.06
N SER A 122 -14.42 1.60 -3.75
CA SER A 122 -14.21 1.66 -5.21
C SER A 122 -12.76 1.39 -5.59
N GLU A 123 -11.78 2.00 -4.88
CA GLU A 123 -10.36 1.77 -5.15
C GLU A 123 -9.94 0.31 -4.91
N LEU A 124 -10.39 -0.31 -3.80
CA LEU A 124 -10.09 -1.71 -3.51
C LEU A 124 -10.70 -2.66 -4.54
N ALA A 125 -11.94 -2.42 -4.97
CA ALA A 125 -12.58 -3.24 -5.99
C ALA A 125 -11.83 -3.16 -7.35
N GLU A 126 -11.49 -1.94 -7.79
CA GLU A 126 -10.73 -1.74 -9.02
C GLU A 126 -9.32 -2.31 -8.94
N ALA A 127 -8.63 -2.14 -7.79
CA ALA A 127 -7.29 -2.70 -7.58
C ALA A 127 -7.29 -4.23 -7.57
N ALA A 128 -8.35 -4.87 -7.05
CA ALA A 128 -8.50 -6.32 -7.12
C ALA A 128 -8.65 -6.83 -8.57
N GLU A 129 -9.24 -6.01 -9.44
CA GLU A 129 -9.38 -6.27 -10.88
C GLU A 129 -8.14 -5.82 -11.71
N GLY A 130 -7.09 -5.33 -11.05
CA GLY A 130 -5.89 -4.85 -11.74
C GLY A 130 -6.01 -3.44 -12.33
N ARG A 131 -6.97 -2.65 -11.87
CA ARG A 131 -7.25 -1.26 -12.33
C ARG A 131 -7.10 -0.28 -11.17
N GLY A 132 -7.39 0.99 -11.39
CA GLY A 132 -7.42 2.04 -10.36
C GLY A 132 -6.13 2.83 -10.22
N GLY A 133 -6.16 3.84 -9.34
CA GLY A 133 -5.07 4.79 -9.14
C GLY A 133 -3.83 4.18 -8.51
N ALA A 134 -4.02 3.25 -7.57
CA ALA A 134 -2.92 2.54 -6.92
C ALA A 134 -2.17 1.62 -7.89
N MET A 135 -2.89 0.97 -8.82
CA MET A 135 -2.29 0.15 -9.88
C MET A 135 -1.49 1.01 -10.85
N LYS A 136 -2.03 2.14 -11.29
CA LYS A 136 -1.29 3.09 -12.13
C LYS A 136 0.01 3.55 -11.47
N LYS A 137 -0.02 3.79 -10.15
CA LYS A 137 1.19 4.16 -9.39
C LYS A 137 2.22 3.05 -9.35
N ARG A 138 1.81 1.79 -9.19
CA ARG A 138 2.72 0.64 -9.27
C ARG A 138 3.38 0.57 -10.66
N GLU A 139 2.58 0.67 -11.72
CA GLU A 139 3.05 0.61 -13.10
C GLU A 139 4.01 1.76 -13.43
N GLU A 140 3.72 2.96 -12.95
CA GLU A 140 4.61 4.12 -13.08
C GLU A 140 5.98 3.85 -12.45
N VAL A 141 6.00 3.33 -11.21
CA VAL A 141 7.25 3.00 -10.50
C VAL A 141 8.02 1.89 -11.21
N HIS A 142 7.34 0.85 -11.70
CA HIS A 142 7.96 -0.22 -12.47
C HIS A 142 8.53 0.29 -13.80
N ARG A 143 7.81 1.17 -14.51
CA ARG A 143 8.28 1.80 -15.75
C ARG A 143 9.52 2.67 -15.50
N MET A 144 9.53 3.46 -14.42
CA MET A 144 10.72 4.23 -14.03
C MET A 144 11.90 3.32 -13.71
N ALA A 145 11.67 2.20 -13.03
CA ALA A 145 12.72 1.24 -12.72
C ALA A 145 13.28 0.58 -13.99
N GLU A 146 12.44 0.25 -14.95
CA GLU A 146 12.87 -0.33 -16.24
C GLU A 146 13.66 0.69 -17.06
N ALA A 147 13.19 1.93 -17.15
CA ALA A 147 13.91 3.00 -17.87
C ALA A 147 15.31 3.27 -17.27
N ASN A 148 15.49 3.06 -15.98
CA ASN A 148 16.77 3.27 -15.29
C ASN A 148 17.57 1.96 -15.10
N LYS A 149 17.21 0.86 -15.77
CA LYS A 149 17.85 -0.44 -15.63
C LYS A 149 19.34 -0.43 -15.90
N ALA A 150 19.81 0.43 -16.80
CA ALA A 150 21.22 0.61 -17.10
C ALA A 150 22.08 0.99 -15.87
N PHE A 151 21.47 1.66 -14.87
CA PHE A 151 22.13 2.06 -13.64
C PHE A 151 22.06 1.04 -12.50
N SER A 152 21.56 -0.18 -12.77
CA SER A 152 21.41 -1.24 -11.76
C SER A 152 22.74 -1.68 -11.13
N HIS A 153 23.87 -1.51 -11.83
CA HIS A 153 25.20 -1.82 -11.33
C HIS A 153 25.69 -0.88 -10.22
N TYR A 154 25.06 0.29 -10.02
CA TYR A 154 25.31 1.18 -8.87
C TYR A 154 24.58 0.73 -7.59
N ARG A 155 24.09 -0.50 -7.55
CA ARG A 155 23.57 -1.13 -6.32
C ARG A 155 24.71 -1.41 -5.37
N PHE A 156 24.60 -0.94 -4.14
CA PHE A 156 25.45 -1.33 -3.02
C PHE A 156 24.59 -1.87 -1.89
#